data_4b6b5eff49e00c0e51333505edbfd8dc
#
_entry.id   4b6b5eff49e00c0e51333505edbfd8dc
#
_cell.length_a   1.000
_cell.length_b   1.000
_cell.length_c   1.000
_cell.angle_alpha   90.00
_cell.angle_beta   90.00
_cell.angle_gamma   90.00
#
_symmetry.space_group_name_H-M   'P 1'
#
loop_
_entity.id
_entity.type
_entity.pdbx_description
1 polymer ?
#
loop_
_entity_poly.entity_id
_entity_poly.type
_entity_poly.pdbx_seq_one_letter_code
_entity_poly.pdbx_strand_id
1 'polypeptide(L)'
;MNRKGGAALAAILILIILLASGMAIMVVTGRGTIDKASDVPILSNDSSKPDESKPDEKPAETKAPDESQPPEDESKPEEIKTISIPKEAADYKKIDPKADNINAKYAILVDVDNNEIIAGYDYDKRMFPASLTKIMTIIVANENVKDKSVKYKFTDKELTPLYEEKASVVGFEPGETVTFDDLMYGAILRSGADATVGLANLTAGSEKKFVELMNKKAEEMGLKDTHFTNSSGLHNDKNYSTCRDMAVILEYAMKTKPCHDALCAKSYTTSKTAAHPEGITLSSIVSERTVGAGYYIDADGDGEEDADTEILGGKTGFMDEAKYVLATQVEKAGRNYICVTALSATDKQATIDSLTIYEKYMK
;
A
#
# COMPACT_ATOMS: atom_id res chain seq x y z
N MET A 1 -56.71 4.79 -29.88
CA MET A 1 -56.46 3.36 -30.06
C MET A 1 -54.98 3.23 -30.40
N ASN A 2 -54.08 2.66 -29.70
CA ASN A 2 -53.92 1.70 -28.66
C ASN A 2 -52.70 2.07 -27.81
N ARG A 3 -52.88 2.31 -26.53
CA ARG A 3 -51.79 2.27 -25.54
C ARG A 3 -51.61 0.81 -25.09
N LYS A 4 -50.60 0.13 -25.58
CA LYS A 4 -50.05 -1.11 -24.99
C LYS A 4 -48.69 -1.39 -25.62
N GLY A 5 -47.60 -0.83 -25.05
CA GLY A 5 -46.24 -1.05 -25.51
C GLY A 5 -45.17 -0.61 -24.53
N GLY A 6 -45.53 0.04 -23.41
CA GLY A 6 -44.58 0.64 -22.49
C GLY A 6 -44.14 -0.22 -21.30
N ALA A 7 -44.82 -1.34 -21.01
CA ALA A 7 -44.51 -2.10 -19.79
C ALA A 7 -43.48 -3.23 -19.97
N ALA A 8 -43.26 -3.69 -21.20
CA ALA A 8 -42.31 -4.79 -21.46
C ALA A 8 -40.84 -4.36 -21.54
N LEU A 9 -40.56 -3.11 -21.94
CA LEU A 9 -39.19 -2.60 -22.01
C LEU A 9 -38.56 -2.25 -20.62
N ALA A 10 -39.42 -1.84 -19.68
CA ALA A 10 -38.95 -1.53 -18.32
C ALA A 10 -38.54 -2.77 -17.53
N ALA A 11 -39.19 -3.91 -17.77
CA ALA A 11 -38.88 -5.16 -17.09
C ALA A 11 -37.57 -5.81 -17.59
N ILE A 12 -37.24 -5.63 -18.87
CA ILE A 12 -36.00 -6.16 -19.45
C ILE A 12 -34.75 -5.34 -19.00
N LEU A 13 -34.88 -4.02 -18.80
CA LEU A 13 -33.78 -3.17 -18.34
C LEU A 13 -33.42 -3.46 -16.89
N ILE A 14 -34.40 -3.79 -16.03
CA ILE A 14 -34.13 -4.14 -14.62
C ILE A 14 -33.47 -5.53 -14.51
N LEU A 15 -33.78 -6.46 -15.40
CA LEU A 15 -33.14 -7.79 -15.39
C LEU A 15 -31.66 -7.76 -15.84
N ILE A 16 -31.31 -6.86 -16.75
CA ILE A 16 -29.92 -6.71 -17.21
C ILE A 16 -29.02 -6.05 -16.14
N ILE A 17 -29.56 -5.14 -15.32
CA ILE A 17 -28.80 -4.49 -14.22
C ILE A 17 -28.57 -5.48 -13.06
N LEU A 18 -29.46 -6.46 -12.82
CA LEU A 18 -29.31 -7.47 -11.76
C LEU A 18 -28.34 -8.61 -12.13
N LEU A 19 -28.03 -8.80 -13.40
CA LEU A 19 -27.06 -9.82 -13.84
C LEU A 19 -25.61 -9.32 -13.88
N ALA A 20 -25.38 -8.00 -13.75
CA ALA A 20 -24.04 -7.39 -13.74
C ALA A 20 -23.42 -7.23 -12.34
N SER A 21 -24.21 -7.40 -11.27
CA SER A 21 -23.71 -7.37 -9.89
C SER A 21 -23.91 -8.75 -9.25
N GLY A 22 -22.95 -9.64 -9.40
CA GLY A 22 -22.97 -11.02 -8.88
C GLY A 22 -23.12 -11.11 -7.35
N MET A 23 -24.28 -10.73 -6.80
CA MET A 23 -24.66 -10.97 -5.42
C MET A 23 -25.80 -11.97 -5.39
N ALA A 24 -25.52 -13.22 -5.03
CA ALA A 24 -26.51 -14.23 -4.73
C ALA A 24 -27.14 -13.93 -3.36
N ILE A 25 -28.39 -13.44 -3.36
CA ILE A 25 -29.20 -13.37 -2.15
C ILE A 25 -29.92 -14.70 -2.00
N MET A 26 -29.51 -15.51 -1.02
CA MET A 26 -30.19 -16.72 -0.61
C MET A 26 -31.35 -16.32 0.31
N VAL A 27 -32.59 -16.35 -0.21
CA VAL A 27 -33.81 -16.21 0.61
C VAL A 27 -34.22 -17.60 1.08
N VAL A 28 -33.98 -17.87 2.37
CA VAL A 28 -34.55 -19.08 3.02
C VAL A 28 -35.91 -18.72 3.61
N THR A 29 -36.96 -19.19 2.96
CA THR A 29 -38.30 -19.25 3.56
C THR A 29 -38.53 -20.67 4.07
N GLY A 30 -38.45 -20.85 5.38
CA GLY A 30 -38.82 -22.11 6.04
C GLY A 30 -39.72 -21.84 7.23
N ARG A 31 -41.03 -22.10 7.07
CA ARG A 31 -41.93 -22.36 8.19
C ARG A 31 -41.76 -23.81 8.62
N GLY A 32 -41.51 -24.04 9.89
CA GLY A 32 -41.48 -25.38 10.49
C GLY A 32 -41.53 -25.28 12.01
N THR A 33 -42.55 -25.78 12.54
CA THR A 33 -43.13 -25.83 13.88
C THR A 33 -42.15 -26.33 14.98
N ILE A 34 -42.39 -25.80 16.16
CA ILE A 34 -41.81 -26.16 17.46
C ILE A 34 -42.35 -27.54 17.88
N ASP A 35 -41.47 -28.42 18.37
CA ASP A 35 -41.84 -29.41 19.38
C ASP A 35 -40.73 -29.61 20.43
N LYS A 36 -41.21 -29.90 21.64
CA LYS A 36 -40.56 -29.80 22.93
C LYS A 36 -39.72 -31.04 23.31
N ALA A 37 -38.69 -30.76 24.07
CA ALA A 37 -38.22 -31.41 25.30
C ALA A 37 -37.88 -32.92 25.29
N SER A 38 -36.66 -33.23 25.73
CA SER A 38 -36.42 -33.93 27.00
C SER A 38 -34.94 -34.29 27.22
N ASP A 39 -34.50 -33.87 28.39
CA ASP A 39 -33.72 -34.61 29.40
C ASP A 39 -32.20 -34.82 29.23
N VAL A 40 -31.58 -34.15 30.15
CA VAL A 40 -30.23 -34.32 30.76
C VAL A 40 -30.12 -35.73 31.43
N PRO A 41 -28.93 -36.33 31.58
CA PRO A 41 -28.42 -36.39 32.94
C PRO A 41 -26.96 -35.94 33.14
N ILE A 42 -26.82 -35.19 34.20
CA ILE A 42 -25.61 -34.90 34.96
C ILE A 42 -25.10 -36.18 35.67
N LEU A 43 -23.81 -36.46 35.65
CA LEU A 43 -23.17 -37.23 36.69
C LEU A 43 -21.86 -36.59 37.17
N SER A 44 -21.83 -36.41 38.44
CA SER A 44 -20.88 -35.75 39.29
C SER A 44 -19.70 -36.66 39.71
N ASN A 45 -18.58 -35.99 40.05
CA ASN A 45 -17.59 -36.26 41.09
C ASN A 45 -17.07 -37.69 41.31
N ASP A 46 -15.79 -37.87 41.41
CA ASP A 46 -15.16 -37.91 42.73
C ASP A 46 -13.60 -37.89 42.67
N SER A 47 -13.08 -37.32 43.76
CA SER A 47 -11.73 -37.10 44.20
C SER A 47 -10.95 -38.37 44.52
N SER A 48 -9.62 -38.36 44.34
CA SER A 48 -8.66 -38.78 45.41
C SER A 48 -7.19 -38.65 44.98
N LYS A 49 -6.42 -37.92 45.74
CA LYS A 49 -4.96 -38.02 45.96
C LYS A 49 -4.73 -38.92 47.18
N PRO A 50 -3.47 -39.26 47.58
CA PRO A 50 -2.13 -39.34 46.95
C PRO A 50 -1.45 -40.71 47.19
N ASP A 51 -0.24 -40.94 46.65
CA ASP A 51 0.79 -41.64 47.44
C ASP A 51 2.22 -41.33 46.95
N GLU A 52 3.10 -41.19 47.94
CA GLU A 52 4.53 -40.96 47.86
C GLU A 52 5.31 -42.26 47.67
N SER A 53 6.44 -42.21 46.91
CA SER A 53 7.71 -42.84 47.35
C SER A 53 8.87 -42.50 46.42
N LYS A 54 9.91 -41.87 46.97
CA LYS A 54 11.29 -41.86 46.46
C LYS A 54 11.97 -43.19 46.89
N PRO A 55 13.13 -43.62 46.31
CA PRO A 55 14.40 -42.92 46.50
C PRO A 55 15.41 -42.97 45.32
N ASP A 56 16.27 -41.96 45.38
CA ASP A 56 17.71 -41.85 45.08
C ASP A 56 18.42 -42.83 44.11
N GLU A 57 19.01 -42.22 43.05
CA GLU A 57 20.37 -42.54 42.59
C GLU A 57 21.00 -41.34 41.86
N LYS A 58 22.22 -40.97 42.26
CA LYS A 58 23.18 -40.00 41.68
C LYS A 58 24.49 -40.73 41.47
N PRO A 59 25.46 -40.25 40.69
CA PRO A 59 25.52 -39.53 39.40
C PRO A 59 26.47 -40.21 38.40
N ALA A 60 26.41 -39.84 37.13
CA ALA A 60 27.53 -40.03 36.21
C ALA A 60 27.82 -38.68 35.49
N GLU A 61 29.02 -38.16 35.75
CA GLU A 61 29.61 -37.04 35.04
C GLU A 61 29.79 -37.37 33.55
N THR A 62 29.23 -36.54 32.69
CA THR A 62 29.62 -36.50 31.30
C THR A 62 29.90 -35.03 30.91
N LYS A 63 31.09 -34.84 30.37
CA LYS A 63 31.72 -33.60 29.97
C LYS A 63 30.81 -32.80 29.05
N ALA A 64 30.75 -31.44 29.28
CA ALA A 64 30.20 -30.44 28.41
C ALA A 64 30.90 -30.44 27.04
N PRO A 65 30.14 -30.28 25.94
CA PRO A 65 30.71 -29.78 24.70
C PRO A 65 30.75 -28.27 24.72
N ASP A 66 31.85 -27.78 24.21
CA ASP A 66 32.31 -26.47 23.84
C ASP A 66 31.18 -25.48 23.49
N GLU A 67 31.18 -24.31 24.12
CA GLU A 67 30.40 -23.14 23.77
C GLU A 67 30.85 -22.62 22.40
N SER A 68 30.18 -23.09 21.35
CA SER A 68 30.20 -22.33 20.09
C SER A 68 29.30 -21.12 20.26
N GLN A 69 29.89 -19.92 20.22
CA GLN A 69 29.23 -18.61 20.17
C GLN A 69 28.14 -18.64 19.10
N PRO A 70 26.97 -18.01 19.37
CA PRO A 70 25.99 -17.75 18.31
C PRO A 70 26.64 -16.86 17.24
N PRO A 71 26.31 -17.03 15.96
CA PRO A 71 26.77 -16.10 14.94
C PRO A 71 26.25 -14.71 15.29
N GLU A 72 27.15 -13.75 15.41
CA GLU A 72 26.83 -12.33 15.49
C GLU A 72 26.06 -11.97 14.20
N ASP A 73 24.75 -11.73 14.33
CA ASP A 73 23.96 -11.08 13.31
C ASP A 73 24.33 -9.59 13.32
N GLU A 74 25.45 -9.29 12.70
CA GLU A 74 25.85 -7.90 12.39
C GLU A 74 25.07 -7.39 11.17
N SER A 75 23.76 -7.29 11.24
CA SER A 75 23.02 -6.37 10.37
C SER A 75 23.06 -4.98 10.99
N LYS A 76 24.20 -4.29 10.84
CA LYS A 76 24.21 -2.82 10.94
C LYS A 76 23.17 -2.30 9.95
N PRO A 77 22.29 -1.36 10.37
CA PRO A 77 21.44 -0.65 9.40
C PRO A 77 22.37 -0.08 8.34
N GLU A 78 22.21 -0.48 7.07
CA GLU A 78 22.90 0.21 5.98
C GLU A 78 22.54 1.69 6.09
N GLU A 79 23.53 2.55 6.34
CA GLU A 79 23.35 3.99 6.24
C GLU A 79 22.89 4.26 4.81
N ILE A 80 21.63 4.68 4.65
CA ILE A 80 21.09 5.08 3.35
C ILE A 80 21.98 6.21 2.86
N LYS A 81 22.79 5.91 1.85
CA LYS A 81 23.63 6.91 1.19
C LYS A 81 22.71 8.05 0.76
N THR A 82 23.09 9.28 1.05
CA THR A 82 22.34 10.49 0.73
C THR A 82 21.78 10.40 -0.69
N ILE A 83 20.45 10.34 -0.82
CA ILE A 83 19.79 10.38 -2.13
C ILE A 83 19.99 11.78 -2.68
N SER A 84 20.46 11.87 -3.91
CA SER A 84 20.63 13.15 -4.60
C SER A 84 19.47 13.40 -5.55
N ILE A 85 19.10 14.67 -5.72
CA ILE A 85 18.08 15.06 -6.69
C ILE A 85 18.60 14.73 -8.10
N PRO A 86 17.87 13.96 -8.91
CA PRO A 86 18.30 13.56 -10.24
C PRO A 86 18.37 14.78 -11.18
N LYS A 87 19.29 14.73 -12.13
CA LYS A 87 19.49 15.76 -13.16
C LYS A 87 19.20 15.16 -14.53
N GLU A 88 18.84 16.02 -15.48
CA GLU A 88 18.66 15.58 -16.87
C GLU A 88 19.94 14.93 -17.41
N ALA A 89 19.75 13.74 -18.02
CA ALA A 89 20.79 13.04 -18.74
C ALA A 89 21.29 13.87 -19.94
N ALA A 90 22.50 13.62 -20.40
CA ALA A 90 23.05 14.30 -21.58
C ALA A 90 22.19 14.06 -22.84
N ASP A 91 21.54 12.92 -22.92
CA ASP A 91 20.65 12.52 -24.01
C ASP A 91 19.17 12.55 -23.59
N TYR A 92 18.81 13.35 -22.58
CA TYR A 92 17.45 13.58 -22.11
C TYR A 92 16.46 13.72 -23.26
N LYS A 93 15.30 13.06 -23.14
CA LYS A 93 14.22 13.12 -24.12
C LYS A 93 13.05 13.90 -23.52
N LYS A 94 12.71 15.02 -24.13
CA LYS A 94 11.46 15.69 -23.81
C LYS A 94 10.30 14.87 -24.36
N ILE A 95 9.42 14.38 -23.49
CA ILE A 95 8.19 13.68 -23.87
C ILE A 95 7.26 14.68 -24.56
N ASP A 96 6.70 14.30 -25.71
CA ASP A 96 5.59 15.01 -26.34
C ASP A 96 4.28 14.27 -26.06
N PRO A 97 3.45 14.73 -25.08
CA PRO A 97 2.26 13.98 -24.69
C PRO A 97 1.29 13.69 -25.83
N LYS A 98 1.24 14.57 -26.83
CA LYS A 98 0.36 14.40 -27.97
C LYS A 98 0.90 13.37 -28.98
N ALA A 99 2.20 13.43 -29.29
CA ALA A 99 2.84 12.48 -30.21
C ALA A 99 2.95 11.09 -29.57
N ASP A 100 3.12 11.01 -28.25
CA ASP A 100 3.28 9.78 -27.50
C ASP A 100 1.93 9.23 -26.96
N ASN A 101 0.82 9.90 -27.26
CA ASN A 101 -0.53 9.54 -26.78
C ASN A 101 -0.64 9.41 -25.24
N ILE A 102 0.06 10.28 -24.50
CA ILE A 102 0.08 10.34 -23.04
C ILE A 102 -0.97 11.36 -22.57
N ASN A 103 -1.79 10.96 -21.63
CA ASN A 103 -2.87 11.79 -21.07
C ASN A 103 -2.43 12.58 -19.83
N ALA A 104 -1.49 12.10 -19.06
CA ALA A 104 -0.92 12.80 -17.91
C ALA A 104 -0.54 14.24 -18.29
N LYS A 105 -0.55 15.16 -17.33
CA LYS A 105 -0.13 16.55 -17.56
C LYS A 105 1.34 16.78 -17.23
N TYR A 106 1.88 15.98 -16.33
CA TYR A 106 3.27 16.02 -15.90
C TYR A 106 3.80 14.59 -15.83
N ALA A 107 5.03 14.36 -16.25
CA ALA A 107 5.65 13.05 -16.19
C ALA A 107 7.17 13.14 -16.09
N ILE A 108 7.77 12.16 -15.42
CA ILE A 108 9.21 11.96 -15.31
C ILE A 108 9.54 10.48 -15.41
N LEU A 109 10.65 10.17 -16.06
CA LEU A 109 11.31 8.86 -16.02
C LEU A 109 12.75 9.05 -15.54
N VAL A 110 13.09 8.38 -14.45
CA VAL A 110 14.42 8.44 -13.82
C VAL A 110 15.12 7.10 -13.96
N ASP A 111 16.35 7.11 -14.44
CA ASP A 111 17.31 6.04 -14.28
C ASP A 111 17.91 6.14 -12.87
N VAL A 112 17.50 5.25 -11.98
CA VAL A 112 17.86 5.29 -10.54
C VAL A 112 19.33 5.00 -10.34
N ASP A 113 19.91 4.09 -11.12
CA ASP A 113 21.28 3.64 -10.96
C ASP A 113 22.30 4.73 -11.36
N ASN A 114 21.93 5.56 -12.34
CA ASN A 114 22.73 6.70 -12.76
C ASN A 114 22.33 8.02 -12.11
N ASN A 115 21.19 8.04 -11.39
CA ASN A 115 20.58 9.24 -10.83
C ASN A 115 20.33 10.32 -11.91
N GLU A 116 19.76 9.89 -13.04
CA GLU A 116 19.53 10.74 -14.21
C GLU A 116 18.04 10.73 -14.63
N ILE A 117 17.52 11.90 -14.98
CA ILE A 117 16.23 12.03 -15.65
C ILE A 117 16.46 11.75 -17.13
N ILE A 118 15.95 10.62 -17.62
CA ILE A 118 16.14 10.22 -19.01
C ILE A 118 15.03 10.70 -19.93
N ALA A 119 13.80 10.88 -19.38
CA ALA A 119 12.70 11.46 -20.12
C ALA A 119 11.73 12.20 -19.18
N GLY A 120 10.95 13.15 -19.71
CA GLY A 120 9.93 13.84 -18.92
C GLY A 120 9.37 15.09 -19.58
N TYR A 121 8.39 15.69 -18.95
CA TYR A 121 7.87 17.03 -19.27
C TYR A 121 7.13 17.62 -18.09
N ASP A 122 7.26 18.90 -17.88
CA ASP A 122 6.61 19.66 -16.81
C ASP A 122 6.73 19.02 -15.41
N TYR A 123 7.73 18.15 -15.20
CA TYR A 123 7.90 17.31 -14.00
C TYR A 123 8.24 18.11 -12.74
N ASP A 124 8.63 19.40 -12.88
CA ASP A 124 8.85 20.34 -11.77
C ASP A 124 7.62 21.19 -11.44
N LYS A 125 6.54 21.02 -12.18
CA LYS A 125 5.28 21.68 -11.87
C LYS A 125 4.69 21.12 -10.59
N ARG A 126 4.22 22.02 -9.71
CA ARG A 126 3.51 21.60 -8.50
C ARG A 126 2.20 20.91 -8.85
N MET A 127 1.95 19.83 -8.16
CA MET A 127 0.74 19.02 -8.23
C MET A 127 0.27 18.65 -6.83
N PHE A 128 -0.97 18.25 -6.68
CA PHE A 128 -1.44 17.57 -5.47
C PHE A 128 -1.01 16.11 -5.51
N PRO A 129 -0.22 15.62 -4.51
CA PRO A 129 0.30 14.25 -4.53
C PRO A 129 -0.77 13.20 -4.24
N ALA A 130 -1.92 13.60 -3.69
CA ALA A 130 -2.94 12.66 -3.23
C ALA A 130 -2.31 11.55 -2.39
N SER A 131 -2.72 10.29 -2.58
CA SER A 131 -2.19 9.16 -1.81
C SER A 131 -0.72 8.80 -2.08
N LEU A 132 0.00 9.46 -2.99
CA LEU A 132 1.46 9.33 -3.06
C LEU A 132 2.12 9.87 -1.78
N THR A 133 1.48 10.78 -1.05
CA THR A 133 1.85 11.24 0.29
C THR A 133 2.20 10.08 1.24
N LYS A 134 1.49 8.95 1.12
CA LYS A 134 1.67 7.79 1.98
C LYS A 134 3.04 7.11 1.87
N ILE A 135 3.77 7.36 0.78
CA ILE A 135 5.16 6.92 0.65
C ILE A 135 6.03 7.65 1.69
N MET A 136 5.89 8.97 1.83
CA MET A 136 6.58 9.72 2.88
C MET A 136 6.13 9.28 4.28
N THR A 137 4.85 8.95 4.45
CA THR A 137 4.32 8.46 5.73
C THR A 137 5.02 7.19 6.19
N ILE A 138 5.16 6.19 5.33
CA ILE A 138 5.84 4.94 5.71
C ILE A 138 7.34 5.15 5.96
N ILE A 139 8.00 6.04 5.22
CA ILE A 139 9.41 6.41 5.46
C ILE A 139 9.56 6.98 6.88
N VAL A 140 8.80 8.02 7.21
CA VAL A 140 8.90 8.71 8.49
C VAL A 140 8.53 7.80 9.66
N ALA A 141 7.49 6.99 9.50
CA ALA A 141 7.10 6.01 10.52
C ALA A 141 8.21 4.97 10.73
N ASN A 142 8.77 4.44 9.64
CA ASN A 142 9.84 3.45 9.72
C ASN A 142 11.11 4.00 10.40
N GLU A 143 11.50 5.23 10.12
CA GLU A 143 12.70 5.82 10.71
C GLU A 143 12.56 6.16 12.20
N ASN A 144 11.36 6.55 12.63
CA ASN A 144 11.15 7.07 13.98
C ASN A 144 10.63 6.03 14.98
N VAL A 145 9.92 4.99 14.54
CA VAL A 145 9.53 3.87 15.41
C VAL A 145 10.70 2.89 15.52
N LYS A 146 11.34 2.84 16.68
CA LYS A 146 12.52 1.98 16.90
C LYS A 146 12.15 0.54 17.16
N ASP A 147 11.13 0.31 17.98
CA ASP A 147 10.60 -1.03 18.25
C ASP A 147 9.42 -1.32 17.33
N LYS A 148 9.63 -2.19 16.34
CA LYS A 148 8.60 -2.58 15.37
C LYS A 148 7.56 -3.56 15.94
N SER A 149 7.77 -4.08 17.14
CA SER A 149 6.81 -4.97 17.82
C SER A 149 5.64 -4.20 18.46
N VAL A 150 5.72 -2.86 18.50
CA VAL A 150 4.65 -2.01 19.03
C VAL A 150 3.34 -2.20 18.26
N LYS A 151 2.24 -2.05 19.00
CA LYS A 151 0.89 -2.15 18.44
C LYS A 151 0.15 -0.84 18.66
N TYR A 152 -0.77 -0.55 17.75
CA TYR A 152 -1.64 0.62 17.83
C TYR A 152 -3.08 0.21 18.06
N LYS A 153 -3.77 0.90 18.97
CA LYS A 153 -5.19 0.69 19.26
C LYS A 153 -6.00 1.86 18.72
N PHE A 154 -6.90 1.60 17.78
CA PHE A 154 -7.77 2.60 17.19
C PHE A 154 -8.86 3.10 18.14
N THR A 155 -9.28 4.34 17.93
CA THR A 155 -10.41 4.98 18.60
C THR A 155 -11.41 5.56 17.60
N ASP A 156 -12.67 5.76 18.00
CA ASP A 156 -13.68 6.42 17.17
C ASP A 156 -13.27 7.81 16.70
N LYS A 157 -12.56 8.54 17.55
CA LYS A 157 -12.17 9.93 17.31
C LYS A 157 -11.35 10.10 16.03
N GLU A 158 -10.50 9.15 15.71
CA GLU A 158 -9.61 9.23 14.55
C GLU A 158 -10.19 8.58 13.29
N LEU A 159 -11.08 7.60 13.47
CA LEU A 159 -11.69 6.90 12.33
C LEU A 159 -12.91 7.63 11.77
N THR A 160 -13.76 8.21 12.64
CA THR A 160 -14.99 8.89 12.20
C THR A 160 -14.76 9.95 11.12
N PRO A 161 -13.78 10.88 11.23
CA PRO A 161 -13.54 11.88 10.18
C PRO A 161 -13.19 11.27 8.83
N LEU A 162 -12.49 10.14 8.81
CA LEU A 162 -12.07 9.46 7.57
C LEU A 162 -13.28 8.90 6.79
N TYR A 163 -14.28 8.39 7.51
CA TYR A 163 -15.51 7.92 6.89
C TYR A 163 -16.37 9.07 6.37
N GLU A 164 -16.44 10.19 7.11
CA GLU A 164 -17.15 11.40 6.69
C GLU A 164 -16.54 11.99 5.40
N GLU A 165 -15.21 11.99 5.29
CA GLU A 165 -14.47 12.43 4.11
C GLU A 165 -14.42 11.38 2.98
N LYS A 166 -15.02 10.20 3.18
CA LYS A 166 -15.01 9.06 2.24
C LYS A 166 -13.58 8.68 1.81
N ALA A 167 -12.64 8.76 2.74
CA ALA A 167 -11.27 8.34 2.52
C ALA A 167 -11.18 6.85 2.21
N SER A 168 -10.19 6.43 1.43
CA SER A 168 -9.84 5.01 1.33
C SER A 168 -9.33 4.53 2.69
N VAL A 169 -9.87 3.42 3.18
CA VAL A 169 -9.49 2.82 4.47
C VAL A 169 -9.20 1.33 4.31
N VAL A 170 -8.43 0.76 5.20
CA VAL A 170 -8.25 -0.70 5.37
C VAL A 170 -9.53 -1.31 5.92
N GLY A 171 -10.17 -0.60 6.85
CA GLY A 171 -11.39 -1.03 7.53
C GLY A 171 -11.14 -1.45 8.99
N PHE A 172 -10.10 -0.92 9.62
CA PHE A 172 -9.88 -1.14 11.06
C PHE A 172 -11.00 -0.53 11.89
N GLU A 173 -11.38 -1.22 12.98
CA GLU A 173 -12.49 -0.82 13.82
C GLU A 173 -12.05 -0.12 15.11
N PRO A 174 -12.92 0.73 15.73
CA PRO A 174 -12.66 1.30 17.04
C PRO A 174 -12.41 0.21 18.09
N GLY A 175 -11.36 0.38 18.88
CA GLY A 175 -10.94 -0.59 19.88
C GLY A 175 -10.05 -1.72 19.35
N GLU A 176 -9.92 -1.85 18.04
CA GLU A 176 -9.05 -2.82 17.41
C GLU A 176 -7.56 -2.47 17.63
N THR A 177 -6.76 -3.50 17.89
CA THR A 177 -5.32 -3.36 18.11
C THR A 177 -4.56 -4.11 17.01
N VAL A 178 -3.80 -3.35 16.23
CA VAL A 178 -3.07 -3.82 15.06
C VAL A 178 -1.56 -3.64 15.22
N THR A 179 -0.76 -4.34 14.44
CA THR A 179 0.69 -4.24 14.47
C THR A 179 1.20 -3.06 13.64
N PHE A 180 2.47 -2.72 13.82
CA PHE A 180 3.15 -1.74 12.96
C PHE A 180 3.12 -2.17 11.48
N ASP A 181 3.35 -3.45 11.20
CA ASP A 181 3.33 -3.97 9.83
C ASP A 181 1.92 -3.90 9.22
N ASP A 182 0.86 -4.21 9.98
CA ASP A 182 -0.53 -4.06 9.51
C ASP A 182 -0.80 -2.63 9.02
N LEU A 183 -0.25 -1.64 9.72
CA LEU A 183 -0.37 -0.23 9.35
C LEU A 183 0.48 0.11 8.11
N MET A 184 1.74 -0.38 8.03
CA MET A 184 2.63 -0.15 6.88
C MET A 184 2.01 -0.70 5.58
N TYR A 185 1.63 -1.97 5.59
CA TYR A 185 1.01 -2.62 4.43
C TYR A 185 -0.38 -2.04 4.13
N GLY A 186 -1.18 -1.72 5.15
CA GLY A 186 -2.48 -1.08 5.00
C GLY A 186 -2.41 0.28 4.31
N ALA A 187 -1.43 1.11 4.68
CA ALA A 187 -1.18 2.42 4.07
C ALA A 187 -0.85 2.33 2.58
N ILE A 188 -0.11 1.30 2.18
CA ILE A 188 0.36 1.15 0.80
C ILE A 188 -0.62 0.36 -0.07
N LEU A 189 -0.95 -0.88 0.31
CA LEU A 189 -1.69 -1.80 -0.56
C LEU A 189 -3.12 -1.34 -0.83
N ARG A 190 -3.83 -0.89 0.21
CA ARG A 190 -5.22 -0.38 0.08
C ARG A 190 -5.32 1.13 0.17
N SER A 191 -4.18 1.81 0.24
CA SER A 191 -4.18 3.27 0.39
C SER A 191 -4.93 3.75 1.64
N GLY A 192 -4.89 2.95 2.73
CA GLY A 192 -5.66 3.17 3.95
C GLY A 192 -5.28 4.45 4.67
N ALA A 193 -6.21 5.39 4.79
CA ALA A 193 -6.04 6.62 5.56
C ALA A 193 -6.07 6.31 7.07
N ASP A 194 -6.86 5.32 7.50
CA ASP A 194 -6.86 4.78 8.85
C ASP A 194 -5.47 4.27 9.24
N ALA A 195 -4.85 3.47 8.38
CA ALA A 195 -3.49 2.99 8.59
C ALA A 195 -2.48 4.15 8.73
N THR A 196 -2.58 5.20 7.90
CA THR A 196 -1.65 6.35 8.00
C THR A 196 -1.86 7.18 9.26
N VAL A 197 -3.10 7.38 9.69
CA VAL A 197 -3.41 8.05 10.97
C VAL A 197 -2.91 7.20 12.14
N GLY A 198 -3.06 5.88 12.07
CA GLY A 198 -2.50 4.94 13.05
C GLY A 198 -0.97 5.06 13.14
N LEU A 199 -0.25 5.05 11.99
CA LEU A 199 1.20 5.28 11.93
C LEU A 199 1.60 6.63 12.52
N ALA A 200 0.88 7.70 12.17
CA ALA A 200 1.17 9.05 12.64
C ALA A 200 1.02 9.17 14.16
N ASN A 201 -0.06 8.65 14.71
CA ASN A 201 -0.31 8.69 16.14
C ASN A 201 0.66 7.80 16.93
N LEU A 202 0.94 6.60 16.42
CA LEU A 202 1.91 5.68 17.03
C LEU A 202 3.32 6.27 17.04
N THR A 203 3.72 6.95 15.97
CA THR A 203 5.08 7.50 15.81
C THR A 203 5.29 8.78 16.62
N ALA A 204 4.34 9.71 16.57
CA ALA A 204 4.51 11.08 17.08
C ALA A 204 3.47 11.49 18.14
N GLY A 205 2.51 10.60 18.46
CA GLY A 205 1.43 10.87 19.41
C GLY A 205 0.32 11.76 18.84
N SER A 206 0.50 12.32 17.64
CA SER A 206 -0.54 13.04 16.91
C SER A 206 -0.15 13.24 15.44
N GLU A 207 -1.15 13.27 14.54
CA GLU A 207 -0.92 13.54 13.13
C GLU A 207 -0.23 14.89 12.90
N LYS A 208 -0.59 15.94 13.67
CA LYS A 208 0.07 17.25 13.56
C LYS A 208 1.58 17.17 13.76
N LYS A 209 2.05 16.51 14.82
CA LYS A 209 3.49 16.33 15.08
C LYS A 209 4.15 15.43 14.04
N PHE A 210 3.41 14.46 13.55
CA PHE A 210 3.90 13.58 12.49
C PHE A 210 4.12 14.34 11.18
N VAL A 211 3.21 15.24 10.80
CA VAL A 211 3.35 16.12 9.64
C VAL A 211 4.58 17.03 9.77
N GLU A 212 4.89 17.51 10.97
CA GLU A 212 6.13 18.26 11.22
C GLU A 212 7.37 17.40 10.90
N LEU A 213 7.36 16.09 11.24
CA LEU A 213 8.42 15.14 10.87
C LEU A 213 8.47 14.89 9.36
N MET A 214 7.30 14.76 8.68
CA MET A 214 7.25 14.60 7.23
C MET A 214 7.88 15.78 6.50
N ASN A 215 7.56 17.01 6.91
CA ASN A 215 8.13 18.21 6.29
C ASN A 215 9.63 18.37 6.60
N LYS A 216 10.06 18.03 7.81
CA LYS A 216 11.47 17.98 8.17
C LYS A 216 12.22 16.97 7.28
N LYS A 217 11.65 15.77 7.06
CA LYS A 217 12.24 14.77 6.17
C LYS A 217 12.31 15.26 4.73
N ALA A 218 11.27 15.94 4.23
CA ALA A 218 11.28 16.54 2.89
C ALA A 218 12.42 17.60 2.77
N GLU A 219 12.62 18.42 3.80
CA GLU A 219 13.73 19.38 3.85
C GLU A 219 15.10 18.69 3.87
N GLU A 220 15.28 17.64 4.70
CA GLU A 220 16.49 16.82 4.77
C GLU A 220 16.83 16.18 3.42
N MET A 221 15.81 15.76 2.66
CA MET A 221 15.95 15.21 1.31
C MET A 221 16.16 16.30 0.24
N GLY A 222 16.10 17.59 0.58
CA GLY A 222 16.26 18.70 -0.36
C GLY A 222 15.07 18.97 -1.27
N LEU A 223 13.87 18.49 -0.91
CA LEU A 223 12.63 18.58 -1.70
C LEU A 223 11.99 19.96 -1.53
N LYS A 224 12.40 20.92 -2.33
CA LYS A 224 12.02 22.35 -2.19
C LYS A 224 10.58 22.64 -2.60
N ASP A 225 10.01 21.81 -3.45
CA ASP A 225 8.66 21.97 -3.98
C ASP A 225 7.68 20.94 -3.43
N THR A 226 7.98 20.44 -2.21
CA THR A 226 7.13 19.48 -1.48
C THR A 226 6.76 20.01 -0.10
N HIS A 227 5.48 19.93 0.24
CA HIS A 227 4.96 20.25 1.56
C HIS A 227 3.75 19.38 1.88
N PHE A 228 3.73 18.79 3.07
CA PHE A 228 2.68 17.92 3.57
C PHE A 228 1.84 18.62 4.64
N THR A 229 0.54 18.34 4.66
CA THR A 229 -0.41 18.87 5.65
C THR A 229 -1.14 17.78 6.44
N ASN A 230 -1.08 16.55 5.95
CA ASN A 230 -1.63 15.35 6.59
C ASN A 230 -0.82 14.12 6.17
N SER A 231 -1.08 13.00 6.83
CA SER A 231 -0.38 11.73 6.58
C SER A 231 -0.96 10.92 5.41
N SER A 232 -2.18 11.25 4.97
CA SER A 232 -2.96 10.43 4.04
C SER A 232 -2.95 10.93 2.60
N GLY A 233 -2.68 12.23 2.38
CA GLY A 233 -2.82 12.89 1.08
C GLY A 233 -4.25 13.34 0.76
N LEU A 234 -5.14 13.40 1.76
CA LEU A 234 -6.43 14.07 1.63
C LEU A 234 -6.23 15.52 1.22
N HIS A 235 -7.21 16.08 0.49
CA HIS A 235 -7.04 17.38 -0.14
C HIS A 235 -6.79 18.50 0.86
N ASN A 236 -5.79 19.29 0.54
CA ASN A 236 -5.49 20.58 1.15
C ASN A 236 -4.64 21.38 0.16
N ASP A 237 -4.97 22.65 -0.06
CA ASP A 237 -4.24 23.52 -1.00
C ASP A 237 -2.75 23.66 -0.70
N LYS A 238 -2.36 23.40 0.55
CA LYS A 238 -0.97 23.44 1.01
C LYS A 238 -0.27 22.07 0.98
N ASN A 239 -0.97 21.01 0.55
CA ASN A 239 -0.40 19.68 0.36
C ASN A 239 0.02 19.53 -1.11
N TYR A 240 1.28 19.79 -1.43
CA TYR A 240 1.78 19.78 -2.80
C TYR A 240 3.14 19.10 -2.92
N SER A 241 3.45 18.63 -4.13
CA SER A 241 4.74 18.06 -4.52
C SER A 241 4.96 18.29 -6.03
N THR A 242 6.00 17.66 -6.58
CA THR A 242 6.29 17.57 -8.02
C THR A 242 6.51 16.11 -8.42
N CYS A 243 6.46 15.79 -9.71
CA CYS A 243 6.83 14.45 -10.17
C CYS A 243 8.28 14.11 -9.81
N ARG A 244 9.20 15.09 -9.90
CA ARG A 244 10.61 14.89 -9.52
C ARG A 244 10.76 14.59 -8.03
N ASP A 245 10.15 15.38 -7.17
CA ASP A 245 10.25 15.18 -5.72
C ASP A 245 9.62 13.83 -5.32
N MET A 246 8.49 13.44 -5.94
CA MET A 246 7.87 12.15 -5.70
C MET A 246 8.73 10.97 -6.19
N ALA A 247 9.48 11.14 -7.29
CA ALA A 247 10.44 10.11 -7.73
C ALA A 247 11.56 9.91 -6.69
N VAL A 248 12.09 11.00 -6.13
CA VAL A 248 13.10 10.96 -5.05
C VAL A 248 12.54 10.28 -3.79
N ILE A 249 11.30 10.61 -3.41
CA ILE A 249 10.64 10.00 -2.25
C ILE A 249 10.44 8.49 -2.49
N LEU A 250 10.01 8.08 -3.67
CA LEU A 250 9.84 6.66 -4.00
C LEU A 250 11.19 5.94 -4.00
N GLU A 251 12.22 6.50 -4.62
CA GLU A 251 13.57 5.94 -4.62
C GLU A 251 14.09 5.70 -3.20
N TYR A 252 13.90 6.69 -2.30
CA TYR A 252 14.29 6.57 -0.90
C TYR A 252 13.56 5.41 -0.20
N ALA A 253 12.24 5.31 -0.41
CA ALA A 253 11.43 4.24 0.17
C ALA A 253 11.88 2.86 -0.35
N MET A 254 12.17 2.74 -1.64
CA MET A 254 12.61 1.49 -2.27
C MET A 254 14.00 1.04 -1.79
N LYS A 255 14.85 1.95 -1.33
CA LYS A 255 16.15 1.62 -0.73
C LYS A 255 16.06 1.24 0.76
N THR A 256 14.88 1.37 1.38
CA THR A 256 14.64 1.06 2.79
C THR A 256 13.81 -0.21 2.90
N LYS A 257 14.43 -1.32 3.36
CA LYS A 257 13.79 -2.65 3.29
C LYS A 257 12.33 -2.72 3.77
N PRO A 258 11.91 -2.23 4.95
CA PRO A 258 10.50 -2.30 5.35
C PRO A 258 9.56 -1.50 4.43
N CYS A 259 10.01 -0.37 3.87
CA CYS A 259 9.22 0.40 2.91
C CYS A 259 9.16 -0.30 1.55
N HIS A 260 10.28 -0.84 1.08
CA HIS A 260 10.38 -1.65 -0.11
C HIS A 260 9.42 -2.85 -0.05
N ASP A 261 9.46 -3.61 1.05
CA ASP A 261 8.61 -4.78 1.23
C ASP A 261 7.13 -4.43 1.13
N ALA A 262 6.70 -3.30 1.72
CA ALA A 262 5.32 -2.83 1.62
C ALA A 262 4.94 -2.35 0.22
N LEU A 263 5.84 -1.64 -0.49
CA LEU A 263 5.60 -1.11 -1.84
C LEU A 263 5.55 -2.20 -2.91
N CYS A 264 6.33 -3.28 -2.73
CA CYS A 264 6.44 -4.38 -3.69
C CYS A 264 5.50 -5.55 -3.38
N ALA A 265 4.86 -5.59 -2.22
CA ALA A 265 3.96 -6.67 -1.86
C ALA A 265 2.75 -6.73 -2.80
N LYS A 266 2.46 -7.91 -3.34
CA LYS A 266 1.25 -8.17 -4.14
C LYS A 266 0.02 -8.33 -3.25
N SER A 267 0.19 -8.89 -2.04
CA SER A 267 -0.86 -9.03 -1.02
C SER A 267 -0.25 -9.13 0.38
N TYR A 268 -1.07 -8.85 1.39
CA TYR A 268 -0.74 -9.00 2.80
C TYR A 268 -2.03 -9.32 3.58
N THR A 269 -1.98 -10.21 4.56
CA THR A 269 -3.11 -10.45 5.47
C THR A 269 -2.74 -9.90 6.84
N THR A 270 -3.56 -8.99 7.36
CA THR A 270 -3.32 -8.37 8.67
C THR A 270 -3.39 -9.38 9.80
N SER A 271 -2.84 -9.02 10.93
CA SER A 271 -2.94 -9.80 12.16
C SER A 271 -4.39 -10.06 12.52
N LYS A 272 -4.66 -11.25 13.10
CA LYS A 272 -5.98 -11.62 13.62
C LYS A 272 -6.32 -10.78 14.85
N THR A 273 -7.52 -10.22 14.87
CA THR A 273 -8.06 -9.44 15.98
C THR A 273 -9.45 -9.93 16.36
N ALA A 274 -10.05 -9.38 17.41
CA ALA A 274 -11.43 -9.72 17.76
C ALA A 274 -12.45 -9.21 16.73
N ALA A 275 -12.15 -8.07 16.08
CA ALA A 275 -12.97 -7.51 15.00
C ALA A 275 -12.80 -8.31 13.69
N HIS A 276 -11.57 -8.74 13.40
CA HIS A 276 -11.24 -9.50 12.20
C HIS A 276 -10.53 -10.81 12.56
N PRO A 277 -11.28 -11.88 12.92
CA PRO A 277 -10.70 -13.15 13.40
C PRO A 277 -9.82 -13.87 12.37
N GLU A 278 -10.01 -13.61 11.08
CA GLU A 278 -9.16 -14.16 10.01
C GLU A 278 -8.13 -13.16 9.46
N GLY A 279 -8.08 -11.94 10.03
CA GLY A 279 -7.37 -10.82 9.47
C GLY A 279 -8.08 -10.21 8.27
N ILE A 280 -7.54 -9.11 7.73
CA ILE A 280 -8.02 -8.47 6.51
C ILE A 280 -7.00 -8.76 5.40
N THR A 281 -7.43 -9.39 4.30
CA THR A 281 -6.55 -9.61 3.14
C THR A 281 -6.53 -8.36 2.26
N LEU A 282 -5.34 -7.80 2.09
CA LEU A 282 -5.06 -6.59 1.33
C LEU A 282 -4.36 -6.97 0.02
N SER A 283 -4.92 -6.60 -1.12
CA SER A 283 -4.27 -6.74 -2.43
C SER A 283 -3.67 -5.40 -2.87
N SER A 284 -2.56 -5.42 -3.57
CA SER A 284 -1.93 -4.22 -4.11
C SER A 284 -2.75 -3.61 -5.23
N ILE A 285 -3.18 -2.35 -5.05
CA ILE A 285 -3.90 -1.61 -6.11
C ILE A 285 -2.99 -1.41 -7.34
N VAL A 286 -1.69 -1.22 -7.16
CA VAL A 286 -0.74 -1.12 -8.30
C VAL A 286 -0.73 -2.43 -9.07
N SER A 287 -0.54 -3.56 -8.40
CA SER A 287 -0.53 -4.88 -9.05
C SER A 287 -1.86 -5.21 -9.72
N GLU A 288 -3.00 -4.88 -9.08
CA GLU A 288 -4.34 -5.07 -9.68
C GLU A 288 -4.52 -4.27 -10.97
N ARG A 289 -3.97 -3.05 -11.05
CA ARG A 289 -4.10 -2.14 -12.19
C ARG A 289 -3.05 -2.34 -13.28
N THR A 290 -2.00 -3.07 -13.01
CA THR A 290 -0.93 -3.41 -13.96
C THR A 290 -1.04 -4.88 -14.38
N VAL A 291 -0.23 -5.74 -13.86
CA VAL A 291 -0.19 -7.18 -14.20
C VAL A 291 -1.54 -7.86 -13.99
N GLY A 292 -2.27 -7.55 -12.91
CA GLY A 292 -3.60 -8.09 -12.63
C GLY A 292 -4.66 -7.69 -13.67
N ALA A 293 -4.48 -6.57 -14.36
CA ALA A 293 -5.32 -6.13 -15.48
C ALA A 293 -4.81 -6.61 -16.85
N GLY A 294 -3.75 -7.42 -16.88
CA GLY A 294 -3.13 -7.94 -18.11
C GLY A 294 -2.24 -6.93 -18.84
N TYR A 295 -1.78 -5.88 -18.14
CA TYR A 295 -0.78 -4.96 -18.67
C TYR A 295 0.63 -5.47 -18.34
N TYR A 296 1.49 -5.43 -19.32
CA TYR A 296 2.92 -5.73 -19.25
C TYR A 296 3.72 -4.66 -19.98
N ILE A 297 5.02 -4.71 -19.91
CA ILE A 297 5.93 -3.82 -20.63
C ILE A 297 6.51 -4.60 -21.80
N ASP A 298 6.37 -4.02 -23.00
CA ASP A 298 6.88 -4.50 -24.27
C ASP A 298 7.79 -3.41 -24.84
N ALA A 299 9.02 -3.35 -24.35
CA ALA A 299 9.95 -2.28 -24.70
C ALA A 299 10.69 -2.56 -26.03
N ASP A 300 10.69 -3.81 -26.50
CA ASP A 300 11.27 -4.16 -27.81
C ASP A 300 10.23 -4.16 -28.95
N GLY A 301 8.93 -4.12 -28.61
CA GLY A 301 7.83 -3.96 -29.56
C GLY A 301 7.45 -5.24 -30.31
N ASP A 302 7.77 -6.41 -29.75
CA ASP A 302 7.44 -7.70 -30.37
C ASP A 302 6.01 -8.19 -30.07
N GLY A 303 5.31 -7.52 -29.13
CA GLY A 303 3.93 -7.82 -28.71
C GLY A 303 3.82 -8.81 -27.57
N GLU A 304 4.93 -9.18 -26.94
CA GLU A 304 5.01 -10.06 -25.78
C GLU A 304 5.57 -9.31 -24.55
N GLU A 305 5.46 -9.89 -23.37
CA GLU A 305 6.05 -9.34 -22.14
C GLU A 305 7.56 -9.55 -22.16
N ASP A 306 8.33 -8.48 -21.98
CA ASP A 306 9.78 -8.56 -21.85
C ASP A 306 10.17 -9.41 -20.63
N ALA A 307 10.82 -10.54 -20.87
CA ALA A 307 11.22 -11.48 -19.81
C ALA A 307 12.26 -10.92 -18.81
N ASP A 308 12.93 -9.83 -19.17
CA ASP A 308 13.93 -9.13 -18.34
C ASP A 308 13.38 -7.86 -17.67
N THR A 309 12.07 -7.65 -17.71
CA THR A 309 11.42 -6.44 -17.20
C THR A 309 10.37 -6.80 -16.17
N GLU A 310 10.47 -6.23 -14.96
CA GLU A 310 9.53 -6.45 -13.86
C GLU A 310 9.03 -5.12 -13.26
N ILE A 311 7.70 -4.98 -13.13
CA ILE A 311 7.09 -3.91 -12.33
C ILE A 311 7.19 -4.30 -10.86
N LEU A 312 8.17 -3.75 -10.15
CA LEU A 312 8.45 -4.08 -8.75
C LEU A 312 7.33 -3.65 -7.82
N GLY A 313 6.81 -2.43 -8.01
CA GLY A 313 5.77 -1.88 -7.16
C GLY A 313 5.62 -0.37 -7.28
N GLY A 314 4.95 0.23 -6.31
CA GLY A 314 4.72 1.68 -6.31
C GLY A 314 3.46 2.08 -5.55
N LYS A 315 2.90 3.24 -5.92
CA LYS A 315 1.71 3.80 -5.28
C LYS A 315 0.82 4.54 -6.26
N THR A 316 -0.48 4.34 -6.14
CA THR A 316 -1.53 5.10 -6.84
C THR A 316 -2.05 6.23 -5.97
N GLY A 317 -2.59 7.28 -6.58
CA GLY A 317 -3.33 8.33 -5.89
C GLY A 317 -4.46 8.87 -6.75
N PHE A 318 -5.53 9.32 -6.07
CA PHE A 318 -6.65 10.00 -6.69
C PHE A 318 -7.26 11.00 -5.70
N MET A 319 -7.56 12.18 -6.20
CA MET A 319 -8.43 13.21 -5.63
C MET A 319 -9.03 13.97 -6.81
N ASP A 320 -10.17 14.63 -6.61
CA ASP A 320 -10.77 15.40 -7.70
C ASP A 320 -9.85 16.50 -8.24
N GLU A 321 -9.05 17.11 -7.38
CA GLU A 321 -8.08 18.16 -7.73
C GLU A 321 -6.77 17.58 -8.31
N ALA A 322 -6.33 16.44 -7.82
CA ALA A 322 -5.11 15.74 -8.28
C ALA A 322 -5.35 14.96 -9.56
N LYS A 323 -6.60 14.61 -9.87
CA LYS A 323 -6.93 13.54 -10.80
C LYS A 323 -6.15 12.27 -10.44
N TYR A 324 -5.79 11.44 -11.41
CA TYR A 324 -5.03 10.23 -11.14
C TYR A 324 -3.53 10.52 -11.21
N VAL A 325 -2.83 10.10 -10.17
CA VAL A 325 -1.37 10.15 -10.04
C VAL A 325 -0.85 8.73 -9.79
N LEU A 326 0.31 8.42 -10.36
CA LEU A 326 0.94 7.12 -10.26
C LEU A 326 2.45 7.28 -10.12
N ALA A 327 3.05 6.56 -9.19
CA ALA A 327 4.50 6.43 -9.05
C ALA A 327 4.84 4.94 -8.97
N THR A 328 5.67 4.45 -9.89
CA THR A 328 6.08 3.04 -9.99
C THR A 328 7.58 2.93 -10.16
N GLN A 329 8.13 1.78 -9.74
CA GLN A 329 9.48 1.36 -10.05
C GLN A 329 9.43 0.09 -10.89
N VAL A 330 10.29 0.04 -11.90
CA VAL A 330 10.49 -1.08 -12.82
C VAL A 330 11.97 -1.46 -12.76
N GLU A 331 12.25 -2.75 -12.80
CA GLU A 331 13.58 -3.29 -13.11
C GLU A 331 13.58 -3.81 -14.54
N LYS A 332 14.60 -3.44 -15.31
CA LYS A 332 14.86 -3.99 -16.65
C LYS A 332 16.33 -4.40 -16.75
N ALA A 333 16.58 -5.66 -17.00
CA ALA A 333 17.93 -6.22 -17.14
C ALA A 333 18.88 -5.83 -15.97
N GLY A 334 18.36 -5.82 -14.73
CA GLY A 334 19.09 -5.45 -13.53
C GLY A 334 19.26 -3.94 -13.30
N ARG A 335 18.63 -3.08 -14.11
CA ARG A 335 18.61 -1.62 -13.94
C ARG A 335 17.26 -1.14 -13.45
N ASN A 336 17.29 -0.17 -12.54
CA ASN A 336 16.10 0.35 -11.90
C ASN A 336 15.65 1.67 -12.51
N TYR A 337 14.36 1.76 -12.80
CA TYR A 337 13.73 2.96 -13.34
C TYR A 337 12.52 3.35 -12.51
N ILE A 338 12.33 4.65 -12.30
CA ILE A 338 11.15 5.19 -11.63
C ILE A 338 10.39 6.10 -12.60
N CYS A 339 9.10 5.84 -12.78
CA CYS A 339 8.19 6.71 -13.49
C CYS A 339 7.17 7.32 -12.53
N VAL A 340 6.97 8.64 -12.65
CA VAL A 340 5.89 9.34 -11.96
C VAL A 340 5.07 10.11 -12.98
N THR A 341 3.76 9.84 -13.01
CA THR A 341 2.77 10.54 -13.85
C THR A 341 1.74 11.25 -12.98
N ALA A 342 1.27 12.40 -13.43
CA ALA A 342 0.31 13.20 -12.69
C ALA A 342 -0.79 13.81 -13.57
N LEU A 343 -1.98 13.98 -12.97
CA LEU A 343 -3.18 14.54 -13.58
C LEU A 343 -3.68 13.77 -14.81
N SER A 344 -3.57 12.44 -14.84
CA SER A 344 -4.23 11.59 -15.83
C SER A 344 -5.75 11.57 -15.60
N ALA A 345 -6.53 11.42 -16.67
CA ALA A 345 -7.99 11.55 -16.59
C ALA A 345 -8.68 10.37 -15.89
N THR A 346 -8.11 9.17 -16.00
CA THR A 346 -8.63 7.93 -15.39
C THR A 346 -7.49 7.10 -14.81
N ASP A 347 -7.80 6.14 -13.95
CA ASP A 347 -6.86 5.19 -13.38
C ASP A 347 -6.20 4.32 -14.47
N LYS A 348 -7.02 3.81 -15.39
CA LYS A 348 -6.54 3.08 -16.56
C LYS A 348 -5.56 3.89 -17.38
N GLN A 349 -5.87 5.18 -17.62
CA GLN A 349 -5.00 6.05 -18.40
C GLN A 349 -3.68 6.33 -17.66
N ALA A 350 -3.71 6.52 -16.33
CA ALA A 350 -2.48 6.69 -15.54
C ALA A 350 -1.55 5.46 -15.66
N THR A 351 -2.13 4.26 -15.68
CA THR A 351 -1.37 3.01 -15.91
C THR A 351 -0.78 2.99 -17.33
N ILE A 352 -1.61 3.20 -18.35
CA ILE A 352 -1.15 3.20 -19.76
C ILE A 352 -0.07 4.27 -19.98
N ASP A 353 -0.24 5.49 -19.45
CA ASP A 353 0.75 6.57 -19.57
C ASP A 353 2.11 6.13 -19.00
N SER A 354 2.11 5.50 -17.81
CA SER A 354 3.34 5.02 -17.17
C SER A 354 4.02 3.93 -18.00
N LEU A 355 3.27 2.93 -18.47
CA LEU A 355 3.81 1.83 -19.28
C LEU A 355 4.37 2.35 -20.61
N THR A 356 3.63 3.21 -21.32
CA THR A 356 4.10 3.83 -22.58
C THR A 356 5.40 4.61 -22.37
N ILE A 357 5.57 5.28 -21.22
CA ILE A 357 6.82 5.98 -20.92
C ILE A 357 7.97 4.98 -20.70
N TYR A 358 7.73 3.89 -19.98
CA TYR A 358 8.72 2.84 -19.79
C TYR A 358 9.12 2.21 -21.13
N GLU A 359 8.18 1.70 -21.91
CA GLU A 359 8.41 1.07 -23.20
C GLU A 359 9.22 1.95 -24.15
N LYS A 360 8.89 3.23 -24.21
CA LYS A 360 9.45 4.14 -25.18
C LYS A 360 10.82 4.72 -24.80
N TYR A 361 11.11 4.85 -23.52
CA TYR A 361 12.23 5.66 -23.03
C TYR A 361 13.22 4.91 -22.13
N MET A 362 12.90 3.72 -21.59
CA MET A 362 13.93 2.88 -20.95
C MET A 362 15.02 2.47 -21.94
N LYS A 363 16.22 2.29 -21.40
CA LYS A 363 17.42 1.92 -22.19
C LYS A 363 17.82 0.47 -21.93
#